data_f07d4249a9786560312f8538a566a377
#
_entry.id   f07d4249a9786560312f8538a566a377
#
_cell.length_a   1.000
_cell.length_b   1.000
_cell.length_c   1.000
_cell.angle_alpha   90.00
_cell.angle_beta   90.00
_cell.angle_gamma   90.00
#
_symmetry.space_group_name_H-M   'P 1'
#
loop_
_entity.id
_entity.type
_entity.pdbx_description
1 polymer ?
#
loop_
_entity_poly.entity_id
_entity_poly.type
_entity_poly.pdbx_seq_one_letter_code
_entity_poly.pdbx_strand_id
1 'polypeptide(L)'
;MIQNKMFELVFQGEKPDGSETLADIKAVFTNGNSSQSVKGFYDGNGTYKIRFLPREAGVYSWKVTGAVEAEGQEECTASTQHGMVHTQGYHFVYENGDSYIPFGTTVYALIHQDDALEKETLQTLQTSSFNKIRFCVFSKSYEFNENEHREFAFCKDAEGNWDVDHPNYKFWNHLEEVISHLQEMDIESDLILFHPYDRWGFSKLAPEQNETYLRYLVRRLSAFPGIWWSMANEYDLCFSKSKEEWYKIEEIIKEEDVYDHLLSNR
;
A
#
# COMPACT_ATOMS: atom_id res chain seq x y z
N MET A 1 -12.15 -7.87 -15.70
CA MET A 1 -11.31 -6.75 -15.20
C MET A 1 -11.78 -5.43 -15.80
N ILE A 2 -11.36 -4.29 -15.25
CA ILE A 2 -11.58 -2.94 -15.79
C ILE A 2 -10.22 -2.26 -15.89
N GLN A 3 -9.90 -1.65 -17.02
CA GLN A 3 -8.65 -0.93 -17.22
C GLN A 3 -8.45 0.17 -16.15
N ASN A 4 -7.24 0.28 -15.63
CA ASN A 4 -6.84 1.23 -14.58
C ASN A 4 -7.61 1.08 -13.24
N LYS A 5 -8.21 -0.09 -13.01
CA LYS A 5 -8.84 -0.44 -11.74
C LYS A 5 -8.26 -1.75 -11.21
N MET A 6 -7.92 -1.76 -9.94
CA MET A 6 -7.40 -2.96 -9.26
C MET A 6 -8.34 -4.15 -9.45
N PHE A 7 -7.78 -5.27 -9.84
CA PHE A 7 -8.40 -6.58 -9.90
C PHE A 7 -7.80 -7.48 -8.83
N GLU A 8 -8.62 -8.28 -8.17
CA GLU A 8 -8.18 -9.16 -7.08
C GLU A 8 -8.58 -10.60 -7.36
N LEU A 9 -7.60 -11.52 -7.27
CA LEU A 9 -7.81 -12.96 -7.20
C LEU A 9 -7.74 -13.39 -5.73
N VAL A 10 -8.69 -14.24 -5.31
CA VAL A 10 -8.78 -14.75 -3.93
C VAL A 10 -8.76 -16.27 -3.95
N PHE A 11 -7.89 -16.87 -3.14
CA PHE A 11 -7.72 -18.30 -3.03
C PHE A 11 -7.79 -18.75 -1.58
N GLN A 12 -8.15 -20.02 -1.37
CA GLN A 12 -8.05 -20.69 -0.08
C GLN A 12 -6.88 -21.67 -0.11
N GLY A 13 -6.09 -21.69 0.95
CA GLY A 13 -4.94 -22.57 1.10
C GLY A 13 -4.61 -22.80 2.58
N GLU A 14 -3.57 -23.58 2.83
CA GLU A 14 -3.07 -23.78 4.19
C GLU A 14 -2.42 -22.49 4.72
N LYS A 15 -2.42 -22.33 6.05
CA LYS A 15 -1.69 -21.24 6.69
C LYS A 15 -0.19 -21.40 6.39
N PRO A 16 0.55 -20.31 6.08
CA PRO A 16 2.00 -20.39 5.85
C PRO A 16 2.74 -20.99 7.03
N ASP A 17 3.70 -21.85 6.76
CA ASP A 17 4.67 -22.30 7.74
C ASP A 17 5.72 -21.18 7.95
N GLY A 18 5.68 -20.49 9.07
CA GLY A 18 6.58 -19.37 9.38
C GLY A 18 5.93 -18.02 9.16
N SER A 19 6.57 -17.11 8.38
CA SER A 19 6.07 -15.73 8.18
C SER A 19 4.79 -15.69 7.36
N GLU A 20 3.71 -15.19 7.98
CA GLU A 20 2.45 -14.91 7.28
C GLU A 20 2.60 -13.69 6.36
N THR A 21 3.51 -12.78 6.71
CA THR A 21 3.81 -11.55 5.97
C THR A 21 4.55 -11.82 4.66
N LEU A 22 5.43 -12.82 4.64
CA LEU A 22 6.27 -13.17 3.48
C LEU A 22 5.77 -14.42 2.75
N ALA A 23 4.48 -14.73 2.83
CA ALA A 23 3.88 -15.86 2.14
C ALA A 23 4.28 -15.93 0.66
N ASP A 24 4.70 -17.12 0.21
CA ASP A 24 5.14 -17.33 -1.17
C ASP A 24 3.92 -17.61 -2.07
N ILE A 25 3.42 -16.58 -2.73
CA ILE A 25 2.41 -16.68 -3.77
C ILE A 25 2.64 -15.59 -4.81
N LYS A 26 2.54 -15.92 -6.08
CA LYS A 26 2.70 -14.97 -7.19
C LYS A 26 1.82 -15.37 -8.38
N ALA A 27 1.51 -14.39 -9.21
CA ALA A 27 0.86 -14.63 -10.50
C ALA A 27 1.64 -13.96 -11.63
N VAL A 28 1.56 -14.58 -12.81
CA VAL A 28 1.96 -13.97 -14.07
C VAL A 28 0.71 -13.68 -14.86
N PHE A 29 0.48 -12.42 -15.20
CA PHE A 29 -0.60 -11.99 -16.10
C PHE A 29 -0.03 -11.71 -17.48
N THR A 30 -0.67 -12.22 -18.53
CA THR A 30 -0.23 -12.08 -19.92
C THR A 30 -1.36 -11.57 -20.80
N ASN A 31 -1.10 -10.48 -21.53
CA ASN A 31 -1.98 -9.93 -22.56
C ASN A 31 -1.20 -9.78 -23.87
N GLY A 32 -1.52 -10.60 -24.88
CA GLY A 32 -0.74 -10.66 -26.10
C GLY A 32 0.73 -11.03 -25.86
N ASN A 33 1.65 -10.12 -26.20
CA ASN A 33 3.10 -10.29 -25.99
C ASN A 33 3.61 -9.65 -24.68
N SER A 34 2.75 -8.99 -23.94
CA SER A 34 3.11 -8.36 -22.66
C SER A 34 2.84 -9.31 -21.50
N SER A 35 3.76 -9.40 -20.57
CA SER A 35 3.64 -10.25 -19.38
C SER A 35 4.16 -9.53 -18.15
N GLN A 36 3.39 -9.56 -17.07
CA GLN A 36 3.76 -8.96 -15.79
C GLN A 36 3.60 -9.95 -14.65
N SER A 37 4.64 -10.06 -13.82
CA SER A 37 4.61 -10.88 -12.61
C SER A 37 4.30 -10.00 -11.40
N VAL A 38 3.34 -10.42 -10.60
CA VAL A 38 2.97 -9.76 -9.34
C VAL A 38 3.04 -10.76 -8.19
N LYS A 39 3.54 -10.34 -7.04
CA LYS A 39 3.50 -11.13 -5.81
C LYS A 39 2.18 -10.88 -5.08
N GLY A 40 1.64 -11.93 -4.49
CA GLY A 40 0.47 -11.85 -3.62
C GLY A 40 0.86 -11.83 -2.15
N PHE A 41 -0.13 -11.98 -1.30
CA PHE A 41 0.01 -11.97 0.14
C PHE A 41 -1.01 -12.88 0.81
N TYR A 42 -0.73 -13.27 2.04
CA TYR A 42 -1.66 -13.95 2.92
C TYR A 42 -2.49 -12.93 3.72
N ASP A 43 -3.81 -13.13 3.78
CA ASP A 43 -4.78 -12.22 4.42
C ASP A 43 -5.52 -12.87 5.61
N GLY A 44 -4.89 -13.88 6.21
CA GLY A 44 -5.46 -14.60 7.35
C GLY A 44 -6.48 -15.67 6.98
N ASN A 45 -6.80 -16.55 7.93
CA ASN A 45 -7.84 -17.57 7.82
C ASN A 45 -7.75 -18.46 6.56
N GLY A 46 -6.53 -18.78 6.11
CA GLY A 46 -6.32 -19.56 4.90
C GLY A 46 -6.52 -18.80 3.60
N THR A 47 -6.69 -17.48 3.66
CA THR A 47 -6.97 -16.65 2.49
C THR A 47 -5.68 -16.07 1.90
N TYR A 48 -5.48 -16.31 0.60
CA TYR A 48 -4.41 -15.70 -0.20
C TYR A 48 -5.02 -14.77 -1.22
N LYS A 49 -4.40 -13.61 -1.42
CA LYS A 49 -4.83 -12.60 -2.38
C LYS A 49 -3.71 -12.22 -3.33
N ILE A 50 -4.06 -12.02 -4.60
CA ILE A 50 -3.18 -11.45 -5.61
C ILE A 50 -3.91 -10.28 -6.23
N ARG A 51 -3.26 -9.12 -6.25
CA ARG A 51 -3.82 -7.89 -6.83
C ARG A 51 -3.07 -7.50 -8.08
N PHE A 52 -3.81 -7.14 -9.08
CA PHE A 52 -3.28 -6.75 -10.39
C PHE A 52 -3.96 -5.47 -10.87
N LEU A 53 -3.17 -4.55 -11.42
CA LEU A 53 -3.67 -3.33 -12.07
C LEU A 53 -3.52 -3.49 -13.59
N PRO A 54 -4.60 -3.85 -14.32
CA PRO A 54 -4.56 -3.96 -15.77
C PRO A 54 -4.48 -2.57 -16.39
N ARG A 55 -3.43 -2.31 -17.19
CA ARG A 55 -3.21 -1.01 -17.86
C ARG A 55 -3.73 -0.96 -19.29
N GLU A 56 -4.09 -2.10 -19.87
CA GLU A 56 -4.59 -2.22 -21.23
C GLU A 56 -5.88 -3.05 -21.26
N ALA A 57 -6.78 -2.71 -22.16
CA ALA A 57 -7.93 -3.55 -22.44
C ALA A 57 -7.53 -4.81 -23.23
N GLY A 58 -8.28 -5.88 -23.11
CA GLY A 58 -8.02 -7.14 -23.81
C GLY A 58 -8.20 -8.36 -22.92
N VAL A 59 -7.81 -9.52 -23.43
CA VAL A 59 -7.91 -10.77 -22.67
C VAL A 59 -6.57 -11.06 -21.99
N TYR A 60 -6.61 -11.15 -20.67
CA TYR A 60 -5.49 -11.56 -19.85
C TYR A 60 -5.62 -13.03 -19.49
N SER A 61 -4.60 -13.83 -19.80
CA SER A 61 -4.40 -15.11 -19.15
C SER A 61 -3.55 -14.92 -17.90
N TRP A 62 -3.83 -15.68 -16.84
CA TRP A 62 -3.05 -15.61 -15.62
C TRP A 62 -2.71 -17.01 -15.11
N LYS A 63 -1.54 -17.12 -14.48
CA LYS A 63 -1.07 -18.33 -13.82
C LYS A 63 -0.51 -18.00 -12.44
N VAL A 64 -1.06 -18.66 -11.42
CA VAL A 64 -0.66 -18.54 -10.02
C VAL A 64 0.23 -19.71 -9.65
N THR A 65 1.27 -19.44 -8.85
CA THR A 65 2.19 -20.43 -8.29
C THR A 65 2.60 -20.06 -6.86
N GLY A 66 3.07 -21.03 -6.10
CA GLY A 66 3.47 -20.90 -4.71
C GLY A 66 2.52 -21.65 -3.78
N ALA A 67 2.02 -20.98 -2.73
CA ALA A 67 1.10 -21.58 -1.76
C ALA A 67 -0.18 -22.16 -2.39
N VAL A 68 -0.57 -21.66 -3.55
CA VAL A 68 -1.70 -22.14 -4.35
C VAL A 68 -1.27 -22.21 -5.82
N GLU A 69 -1.75 -23.21 -6.55
CA GLU A 69 -1.60 -23.30 -7.99
C GLU A 69 -2.96 -23.14 -8.66
N ALA A 70 -3.07 -22.19 -9.60
CA ALA A 70 -4.28 -21.92 -10.35
C ALA A 70 -3.95 -21.23 -11.69
N GLU A 71 -4.85 -21.31 -12.65
CA GLU A 71 -4.75 -20.57 -13.91
C GLU A 71 -6.14 -20.19 -14.41
N GLY A 72 -6.21 -19.15 -15.23
CA GLY A 72 -7.47 -18.70 -15.81
C GLY A 72 -7.29 -17.59 -16.81
N GLN A 73 -8.42 -17.04 -17.24
CA GLN A 73 -8.49 -15.92 -18.17
C GLN A 73 -9.57 -14.94 -17.72
N GLU A 74 -9.30 -13.64 -17.91
CA GLU A 74 -10.25 -12.58 -17.64
C GLU A 74 -10.23 -11.54 -18.77
N GLU A 75 -11.39 -11.09 -19.18
CA GLU A 75 -11.52 -9.97 -20.10
C GLU A 75 -11.37 -8.64 -19.34
N CYS A 76 -10.49 -7.78 -19.82
CA CYS A 76 -10.34 -6.41 -19.33
C CYS A 76 -11.02 -5.45 -20.29
N THR A 77 -12.08 -4.78 -19.84
CA THR A 77 -12.78 -3.74 -20.59
C THR A 77 -12.07 -2.40 -20.46
N ALA A 78 -12.04 -1.64 -21.56
CA ALA A 78 -11.53 -0.27 -21.52
C ALA A 78 -12.34 0.60 -20.56
N SER A 79 -11.69 1.57 -19.94
CA SER A 79 -12.34 2.53 -19.04
C SER A 79 -11.88 3.96 -19.32
N THR A 80 -12.60 4.92 -18.73
CA THR A 80 -12.24 6.35 -18.76
C THR A 80 -11.48 6.78 -17.52
N GLN A 81 -11.08 5.84 -16.66
CA GLN A 81 -10.29 6.17 -15.46
C GLN A 81 -8.91 6.66 -15.86
N HIS A 82 -8.41 7.63 -15.12
CA HIS A 82 -7.15 8.33 -15.42
C HIS A 82 -5.92 7.43 -15.38
N GLY A 83 -5.95 6.36 -14.58
CA GLY A 83 -4.76 5.58 -14.28
C GLY A 83 -3.87 6.26 -13.24
N MET A 84 -2.63 5.83 -13.17
CA MET A 84 -1.66 6.35 -12.19
C MET A 84 -1.13 7.72 -12.59
N VAL A 85 -0.69 8.48 -11.58
CA VAL A 85 0.05 9.72 -11.79
C VAL A 85 1.53 9.40 -11.97
N HIS A 86 2.16 10.03 -12.96
CA HIS A 86 3.60 9.96 -13.20
C HIS A 86 4.19 11.33 -13.54
N THR A 87 5.51 11.42 -13.62
CA THR A 87 6.20 12.66 -14.01
C THR A 87 6.37 12.74 -15.52
N GLN A 88 6.07 13.92 -16.10
CA GLN A 88 6.41 14.26 -17.47
C GLN A 88 7.17 15.60 -17.50
N GLY A 89 8.49 15.53 -17.59
CA GLY A 89 9.36 16.69 -17.42
C GLY A 89 9.21 17.29 -16.01
N TYR A 90 8.69 18.51 -15.92
CA TYR A 90 8.48 19.22 -14.64
C TYR A 90 7.01 19.20 -14.16
N HIS A 91 6.18 18.37 -14.78
CA HIS A 91 4.75 18.28 -14.47
C HIS A 91 4.37 16.89 -14.05
N PHE A 92 3.24 16.76 -13.35
CA PHE A 92 2.58 15.51 -13.12
C PHE A 92 1.45 15.34 -14.14
N VAL A 93 1.30 14.14 -14.65
CA VAL A 93 0.22 13.76 -15.57
C VAL A 93 -0.30 12.37 -15.20
N TYR A 94 -1.56 12.13 -15.49
CA TYR A 94 -2.13 10.79 -15.43
C TYR A 94 -1.74 9.96 -16.67
N GLU A 95 -1.88 8.65 -16.59
CA GLU A 95 -1.57 7.74 -17.71
C GLU A 95 -2.41 8.02 -18.97
N ASN A 96 -3.63 8.54 -18.81
CA ASN A 96 -4.47 8.97 -19.93
C ASN A 96 -4.01 10.29 -20.59
N GLY A 97 -2.98 10.94 -20.06
CA GLY A 97 -2.41 12.19 -20.55
C GLY A 97 -3.01 13.47 -19.94
N ASP A 98 -4.00 13.36 -19.07
CA ASP A 98 -4.56 14.53 -18.38
C ASP A 98 -3.56 15.10 -17.38
N SER A 99 -3.52 16.43 -17.26
CA SER A 99 -2.66 17.10 -16.29
C SER A 99 -3.12 16.82 -14.87
N TYR A 100 -2.18 16.49 -13.98
CA TYR A 100 -2.40 16.41 -12.55
C TYR A 100 -1.72 17.56 -11.82
N ILE A 101 -2.50 18.38 -11.12
CA ILE A 101 -1.99 19.46 -10.28
C ILE A 101 -2.29 19.11 -8.84
N PRO A 102 -1.28 18.67 -8.04
CA PRO A 102 -1.51 18.26 -6.67
C PRO A 102 -1.98 19.42 -5.80
N PHE A 103 -3.16 19.30 -5.26
CA PHE A 103 -3.73 20.21 -4.26
C PHE A 103 -4.15 19.38 -3.06
N GLY A 104 -3.27 19.26 -2.08
CA GLY A 104 -3.44 18.32 -0.99
C GLY A 104 -3.31 18.93 0.41
N THR A 105 -3.64 18.12 1.38
CA THR A 105 -3.40 18.39 2.79
C THR A 105 -2.82 17.16 3.49
N THR A 106 -2.37 17.35 4.74
CA THR A 106 -1.85 16.28 5.58
C THR A 106 -2.85 15.97 6.69
N VAL A 107 -3.23 14.70 6.78
CA VAL A 107 -4.08 14.15 7.85
C VAL A 107 -3.33 12.98 8.48
N TYR A 108 -2.26 13.27 9.20
CA TYR A 108 -1.28 12.27 9.68
C TYR A 108 -1.90 11.02 10.29
N ALA A 109 -2.92 11.18 11.14
CA ALA A 109 -3.53 10.11 11.91
C ALA A 109 -4.88 9.65 11.33
N LEU A 110 -5.12 9.79 10.02
CA LEU A 110 -6.42 9.50 9.40
C LEU A 110 -6.97 8.14 9.83
N ILE A 111 -6.20 7.08 9.64
CA ILE A 111 -6.59 5.68 9.95
C ILE A 111 -6.43 5.31 11.43
N HIS A 112 -6.02 6.24 12.27
CA HIS A 112 -5.72 6.02 13.68
C HIS A 112 -6.68 6.73 14.62
N GLN A 113 -7.71 7.37 14.10
CA GLN A 113 -8.76 8.03 14.85
C GLN A 113 -9.90 7.07 15.19
N ASP A 114 -10.85 7.52 16.01
CA ASP A 114 -12.10 6.80 16.17
C ASP A 114 -12.96 6.89 14.90
N ASP A 115 -13.89 5.93 14.75
CA ASP A 115 -14.71 5.81 13.55
C ASP A 115 -15.55 7.07 13.25
N ALA A 116 -15.94 7.83 14.30
CA ALA A 116 -16.73 9.04 14.13
C ALA A 116 -15.92 10.16 13.50
N LEU A 117 -14.70 10.40 14.01
CA LEU A 117 -13.80 11.44 13.50
C LEU A 117 -13.25 11.07 12.11
N GLU A 118 -12.93 9.79 11.87
CA GLU A 118 -12.51 9.32 10.55
C GLU A 118 -13.63 9.53 9.51
N LYS A 119 -14.85 9.12 9.83
CA LYS A 119 -16.01 9.31 8.96
C LYS A 119 -16.27 10.79 8.66
N GLU A 120 -16.21 11.66 9.68
CA GLU A 120 -16.38 13.11 9.51
C GLU A 120 -15.27 13.69 8.61
N THR A 121 -14.03 13.20 8.77
CA THR A 121 -12.89 13.60 7.94
C THR A 121 -13.12 13.20 6.48
N LEU A 122 -13.48 11.95 6.21
CA LEU A 122 -13.77 11.48 4.85
C LEU A 122 -14.95 12.25 4.21
N GLN A 123 -16.01 12.55 4.96
CA GLN A 123 -17.12 13.38 4.48
C GLN A 123 -16.68 14.81 4.15
N THR A 124 -15.79 15.38 4.94
CA THR A 124 -15.21 16.72 4.68
C THR A 124 -14.36 16.69 3.43
N LEU A 125 -13.51 15.67 3.25
CA LEU A 125 -12.70 15.49 2.07
C LEU A 125 -13.55 15.35 0.79
N GLN A 126 -14.64 14.61 0.84
CA GLN A 126 -15.57 14.45 -0.30
C GLN A 126 -16.14 15.77 -0.85
N THR A 127 -16.28 16.77 0.01
CA THR A 127 -16.80 18.10 -0.37
C THR A 127 -15.70 19.14 -0.56
N SER A 128 -14.45 18.78 -0.35
CA SER A 128 -13.29 19.65 -0.52
C SER A 128 -12.80 19.64 -1.96
N SER A 129 -11.85 20.53 -2.24
CA SER A 129 -11.14 20.55 -3.53
C SER A 129 -9.79 19.81 -3.46
N PHE A 130 -9.51 19.08 -2.38
CA PHE A 130 -8.29 18.33 -2.27
C PHE A 130 -8.34 17.10 -3.18
N ASN A 131 -7.24 16.87 -3.90
CA ASN A 131 -7.04 15.69 -4.75
C ASN A 131 -5.85 14.84 -4.30
N LYS A 132 -5.28 15.15 -3.13
CA LYS A 132 -4.17 14.40 -2.53
C LYS A 132 -4.20 14.53 -1.01
N ILE A 133 -4.11 13.40 -0.32
CA ILE A 133 -4.03 13.34 1.15
C ILE A 133 -2.78 12.60 1.57
N ARG A 134 -2.00 13.22 2.46
CA ARG A 134 -0.81 12.63 3.05
C ARG A 134 -1.11 12.14 4.46
N PHE A 135 -0.87 10.84 4.73
CA PHE A 135 -1.14 10.23 6.04
C PHE A 135 -0.16 9.09 6.36
N CYS A 136 -0.05 8.76 7.65
CA CYS A 136 0.91 7.78 8.15
C CYS A 136 0.32 6.37 8.14
N VAL A 137 1.14 5.38 7.72
CA VAL A 137 0.84 3.96 7.89
C VAL A 137 1.00 3.58 9.37
N PHE A 138 2.13 3.91 9.99
CA PHE A 138 2.31 3.72 11.42
C PHE A 138 1.74 4.87 12.22
N SER A 139 1.30 4.54 13.43
CA SER A 139 0.74 5.49 14.38
C SER A 139 1.72 6.62 14.72
N LYS A 140 1.25 7.86 14.65
CA LYS A 140 2.04 9.06 14.97
C LYS A 140 1.59 9.66 16.30
N SER A 141 2.53 9.84 17.25
CA SER A 141 2.32 10.52 18.53
C SER A 141 2.89 11.92 18.48
N TYR A 142 2.06 12.93 18.69
CA TYR A 142 2.46 14.33 18.75
C TYR A 142 1.40 15.15 19.52
N GLU A 143 1.68 16.40 19.83
CA GLU A 143 0.86 17.27 20.70
C GLU A 143 -0.66 17.24 20.37
N PHE A 144 -1.02 17.10 19.11
CA PHE A 144 -2.42 17.08 18.67
C PHE A 144 -3.01 15.68 18.48
N ASN A 145 -2.24 14.62 18.75
CA ASN A 145 -2.69 13.23 18.65
C ASN A 145 -1.92 12.34 19.63
N GLU A 146 -2.41 12.27 20.87
CA GLU A 146 -1.85 11.43 21.94
C GLU A 146 -2.71 10.19 22.24
N ASN A 147 -3.74 9.93 21.44
CA ASN A 147 -4.65 8.82 21.64
C ASN A 147 -3.95 7.46 21.45
N GLU A 148 -4.37 6.47 22.21
CA GLU A 148 -4.07 5.07 21.90
C GLU A 148 -4.94 4.61 20.74
N HIS A 149 -4.32 3.85 19.85
CA HIS A 149 -4.99 3.28 18.68
C HIS A 149 -5.66 1.95 19.04
N ARG A 150 -6.74 1.63 18.34
CA ARG A 150 -7.44 0.35 18.53
C ARG A 150 -6.67 -0.80 17.91
N GLU A 151 -6.07 -0.57 16.76
CA GLU A 151 -5.37 -1.57 15.97
C GLU A 151 -3.99 -1.05 15.55
N PHE A 152 -3.01 -1.93 15.58
CA PHE A 152 -1.65 -1.67 15.09
C PHE A 152 -1.35 -2.62 13.92
N ALA A 153 -0.37 -2.28 13.10
CA ALA A 153 -0.04 -3.03 11.87
C ALA A 153 0.33 -4.50 12.11
N PHE A 154 0.90 -4.81 13.27
CA PHE A 154 1.36 -6.16 13.62
C PHE A 154 0.87 -6.58 15.00
N CYS A 155 0.81 -7.89 15.21
CA CYS A 155 0.60 -8.48 16.52
C CYS A 155 1.86 -8.31 17.40
N LYS A 156 1.74 -8.60 18.68
CA LYS A 156 2.88 -8.69 19.61
C LYS A 156 3.20 -10.13 19.90
N ASP A 157 4.52 -10.40 20.05
CA ASP A 157 5.01 -11.67 20.54
C ASP A 157 4.74 -11.86 22.06
N ALA A 158 5.16 -12.98 22.61
CA ALA A 158 4.98 -13.29 24.04
C ALA A 158 5.76 -12.35 24.96
N GLU A 159 6.83 -11.75 24.48
CA GLU A 159 7.69 -10.77 25.17
C GLU A 159 7.19 -9.34 25.03
N GLY A 160 6.17 -9.10 24.21
CA GLY A 160 5.54 -7.79 23.97
C GLY A 160 6.21 -6.95 22.88
N ASN A 161 7.10 -7.51 22.08
CA ASN A 161 7.70 -6.86 20.92
C ASN A 161 6.78 -6.99 19.70
N TRP A 162 7.00 -6.15 18.69
CA TRP A 162 6.28 -6.26 17.41
C TRP A 162 6.74 -7.47 16.62
N ASP A 163 5.81 -8.36 16.33
CA ASP A 163 6.03 -9.54 15.50
C ASP A 163 5.58 -9.25 14.06
N VAL A 164 6.55 -8.82 13.24
CA VAL A 164 6.28 -8.45 11.84
C VAL A 164 5.94 -9.62 10.94
N ASP A 165 6.14 -10.84 11.41
CA ASP A 165 5.73 -12.06 10.72
C ASP A 165 4.25 -12.39 10.91
N HIS A 166 3.59 -11.73 11.89
CA HIS A 166 2.16 -11.89 12.19
C HIS A 166 1.41 -10.56 12.04
N PRO A 167 0.92 -10.23 10.83
CA PRO A 167 0.20 -9.00 10.56
C PRO A 167 -1.15 -8.97 11.27
N ASN A 168 -1.56 -7.80 11.71
CA ASN A 168 -2.93 -7.59 12.18
C ASN A 168 -3.85 -7.30 11.00
N TYR A 169 -4.54 -8.30 10.50
CA TYR A 169 -5.39 -8.19 9.31
C TYR A 169 -6.50 -7.14 9.43
N LYS A 170 -7.00 -6.86 10.64
CA LYS A 170 -7.99 -5.79 10.83
C LYS A 170 -7.42 -4.42 10.49
N PHE A 171 -6.18 -4.15 10.93
CA PHE A 171 -5.49 -2.91 10.60
C PHE A 171 -5.28 -2.76 9.09
N TRP A 172 -4.76 -3.81 8.43
CA TRP A 172 -4.47 -3.76 7.01
C TRP A 172 -5.72 -3.62 6.16
N ASN A 173 -6.78 -4.33 6.48
CA ASN A 173 -8.06 -4.23 5.78
C ASN A 173 -8.68 -2.84 5.95
N HIS A 174 -8.60 -2.26 7.16
CA HIS A 174 -9.06 -0.89 7.40
C HIS A 174 -8.27 0.16 6.61
N LEU A 175 -6.92 0.06 6.56
CA LEU A 175 -6.10 0.92 5.72
C LEU A 175 -6.53 0.85 4.25
N GLU A 176 -6.79 -0.35 3.74
CA GLU A 176 -7.23 -0.56 2.36
C GLU A 176 -8.63 0.00 2.08
N GLU A 177 -9.55 -0.10 3.05
CA GLU A 177 -10.88 0.52 2.98
C GLU A 177 -10.78 2.05 2.86
N VAL A 178 -9.94 2.68 3.67
CA VAL A 178 -9.72 4.14 3.61
C VAL A 178 -9.10 4.55 2.27
N ILE A 179 -8.08 3.81 1.78
CA ILE A 179 -7.47 4.06 0.46
C ILE A 179 -8.53 3.93 -0.66
N SER A 180 -9.38 2.90 -0.59
CA SER A 180 -10.45 2.69 -1.57
C SER A 180 -11.46 3.85 -1.56
N HIS A 181 -11.87 4.33 -0.39
CA HIS A 181 -12.75 5.49 -0.27
C HIS A 181 -12.11 6.77 -0.82
N LEU A 182 -10.82 7.00 -0.57
CA LEU A 182 -10.10 8.15 -1.16
C LEU A 182 -10.05 8.04 -2.69
N GLN A 183 -9.78 6.87 -3.22
CA GLN A 183 -9.76 6.62 -4.66
C GLN A 183 -11.14 6.81 -5.31
N GLU A 184 -12.24 6.43 -4.64
CA GLU A 184 -13.61 6.70 -5.11
C GLU A 184 -13.95 8.20 -5.18
N MET A 185 -13.20 9.02 -4.45
CA MET A 185 -13.32 10.48 -4.44
C MET A 185 -12.29 11.17 -5.37
N ASP A 186 -11.54 10.40 -6.19
CA ASP A 186 -10.41 10.88 -7.00
C ASP A 186 -9.33 11.58 -6.16
N ILE A 187 -9.06 11.08 -4.94
CA ILE A 187 -8.04 11.59 -4.04
C ILE A 187 -6.88 10.61 -3.95
N GLU A 188 -5.69 11.08 -4.32
CA GLU A 188 -4.45 10.33 -4.24
C GLU A 188 -4.01 10.12 -2.77
N SER A 189 -3.53 8.93 -2.44
CA SER A 189 -3.05 8.54 -1.13
C SER A 189 -1.53 8.60 -1.05
N ASP A 190 -0.98 9.65 -0.43
CA ASP A 190 0.47 9.82 -0.18
C ASP A 190 0.81 9.19 1.18
N LEU A 191 1.25 7.93 1.14
CA LEU A 191 1.46 7.11 2.33
C LEU A 191 2.85 7.37 2.93
N ILE A 192 2.87 7.88 4.17
CA ILE A 192 4.09 8.02 4.95
C ILE A 192 4.42 6.67 5.61
N LEU A 193 5.52 6.05 5.16
CA LEU A 193 5.91 4.71 5.59
C LEU A 193 6.63 4.71 6.93
N PHE A 194 7.45 5.75 7.20
CA PHE A 194 8.18 5.94 8.46
C PHE A 194 8.11 7.38 8.94
N HIS A 195 8.29 7.59 10.25
CA HIS A 195 8.43 8.90 10.87
C HIS A 195 9.09 8.77 12.27
N PRO A 196 9.69 9.85 12.83
CA PRO A 196 10.35 9.81 14.15
C PRO A 196 9.38 9.90 15.34
N TYR A 197 8.13 10.31 15.10
CA TYR A 197 7.13 10.62 16.16
C TYR A 197 6.41 9.37 16.64
N ASP A 198 7.16 8.46 17.22
CA ASP A 198 6.71 7.11 17.55
C ASP A 198 7.01 6.77 19.01
N ARG A 199 5.98 6.49 19.80
CA ARG A 199 6.09 6.00 21.17
C ARG A 199 5.87 4.48 21.29
N TRP A 200 5.47 3.81 20.20
CA TRP A 200 5.14 2.40 20.20
C TRP A 200 6.26 1.49 19.69
N GLY A 201 7.32 2.07 19.10
CA GLY A 201 8.54 1.38 18.72
C GLY A 201 8.67 1.02 17.23
N PHE A 202 7.73 1.37 16.35
CA PHE A 202 7.80 1.10 14.91
C PHE A 202 9.00 1.79 14.22
N SER A 203 9.37 2.98 14.69
CA SER A 203 10.56 3.69 14.17
C SER A 203 11.89 2.98 14.50
N LYS A 204 11.87 2.02 15.44
CA LYS A 204 13.03 1.28 15.94
C LYS A 204 13.05 -0.18 15.48
N LEU A 205 12.19 -0.57 14.58
CA LEU A 205 12.23 -1.90 13.96
C LEU A 205 13.61 -2.15 13.35
N ALA A 206 14.12 -3.36 13.52
CA ALA A 206 15.39 -3.79 12.93
C ALA A 206 15.33 -3.75 11.39
N PRO A 207 16.47 -3.68 10.70
CA PRO A 207 16.51 -3.64 9.23
C PRO A 207 15.72 -4.79 8.57
N GLU A 208 15.82 -6.00 9.10
CA GLU A 208 15.11 -7.20 8.60
C GLU A 208 13.60 -7.07 8.82
N GLN A 209 13.18 -6.50 9.94
CA GLN A 209 11.77 -6.23 10.23
C GLN A 209 11.22 -5.14 9.31
N ASN A 210 12.01 -4.10 9.02
CA ASN A 210 11.65 -3.07 8.04
C ASN A 210 11.48 -3.67 6.64
N GLU A 211 12.35 -4.58 6.22
CA GLU A 211 12.22 -5.28 4.94
C GLU A 211 10.93 -6.11 4.88
N THR A 212 10.65 -6.93 5.91
CA THR A 212 9.43 -7.73 6.00
C THR A 212 8.18 -6.85 5.90
N TYR A 213 8.12 -5.77 6.67
CA TYR A 213 7.04 -4.79 6.63
C TYR A 213 6.82 -4.20 5.23
N LEU A 214 7.89 -3.69 4.61
CA LEU A 214 7.80 -3.02 3.31
C LEU A 214 7.35 -3.97 2.21
N ARG A 215 7.88 -5.20 2.17
CA ARG A 215 7.47 -6.21 1.20
C ARG A 215 5.98 -6.52 1.32
N TYR A 216 5.48 -6.71 2.53
CA TYR A 216 4.06 -6.96 2.76
C TYR A 216 3.18 -5.78 2.35
N LEU A 217 3.54 -4.57 2.77
CA LEU A 217 2.83 -3.35 2.45
C LEU A 217 2.73 -3.13 0.94
N VAL A 218 3.85 -3.24 0.22
CA VAL A 218 3.87 -3.00 -1.22
C VAL A 218 3.07 -4.06 -1.98
N ARG A 219 3.20 -5.34 -1.62
CA ARG A 219 2.41 -6.42 -2.23
C ARG A 219 0.90 -6.22 -2.04
N ARG A 220 0.49 -5.67 -0.90
CA ARG A 220 -0.92 -5.37 -0.63
C ARG A 220 -1.43 -4.16 -1.41
N LEU A 221 -0.62 -3.12 -1.55
CA LEU A 221 -1.12 -1.80 -1.95
C LEU A 221 -0.72 -1.37 -3.37
N SER A 222 0.31 -1.96 -3.98
CA SER A 222 0.82 -1.48 -5.28
C SER A 222 -0.17 -1.59 -6.45
N ALA A 223 -1.22 -2.39 -6.34
CA ALA A 223 -2.26 -2.44 -7.37
C ALA A 223 -3.32 -1.33 -7.25
N PHE A 224 -3.27 -0.48 -6.22
CA PHE A 224 -4.10 0.72 -6.12
C PHE A 224 -3.45 1.85 -6.93
N PRO A 225 -4.08 2.36 -8.00
CA PRO A 225 -3.45 3.34 -8.89
C PRO A 225 -3.15 4.69 -8.24
N GLY A 226 -3.91 5.07 -7.21
CA GLY A 226 -3.78 6.36 -6.51
C GLY A 226 -2.78 6.37 -5.34
N ILE A 227 -1.81 5.44 -5.30
CA ILE A 227 -0.79 5.40 -4.25
C ILE A 227 0.42 6.25 -4.62
N TRP A 228 0.97 6.95 -3.62
CA TRP A 228 2.29 7.56 -3.65
C TRP A 228 3.07 7.08 -2.43
N TRP A 229 4.31 6.66 -2.64
CA TRP A 229 5.18 6.23 -1.56
C TRP A 229 5.96 7.42 -1.00
N SER A 230 5.73 7.77 0.26
CA SER A 230 6.59 8.69 1.02
C SER A 230 7.41 7.87 2.00
N MET A 231 8.70 7.64 1.71
CA MET A 231 9.54 6.78 2.55
C MET A 231 9.53 7.25 4.00
N ALA A 232 9.59 8.56 4.22
CA ALA A 232 9.43 9.11 5.56
C ALA A 232 8.82 10.51 5.58
N ASN A 233 8.30 10.89 6.73
CA ASN A 233 8.17 12.26 7.14
C ASN A 233 9.36 12.60 8.03
N GLU A 234 10.17 13.60 7.62
CA GLU A 234 11.36 14.03 8.37
C GLU A 234 12.37 12.89 8.59
N TYR A 235 12.80 12.28 7.48
CA TYR A 235 13.72 11.14 7.50
C TYR A 235 15.03 11.44 8.25
N ASP A 236 15.49 12.68 8.22
CA ASP A 236 16.68 13.20 8.90
C ASP A 236 16.54 13.23 10.43
N LEU A 237 15.32 13.19 10.96
CA LEU A 237 15.03 13.03 12.38
C LEU A 237 14.81 11.57 12.80
N CYS A 238 14.77 10.63 11.87
CA CYS A 238 14.69 9.20 12.16
C CYS A 238 16.08 8.64 12.54
N PHE A 239 16.64 9.08 13.66
CA PHE A 239 18.00 8.76 14.11
C PHE A 239 18.27 7.27 14.33
N SER A 240 17.24 6.44 14.34
CA SER A 240 17.35 4.98 14.38
C SER A 240 17.75 4.34 13.06
N LYS A 241 17.72 5.10 11.95
CA LYS A 241 18.00 4.61 10.59
C LYS A 241 19.20 5.31 9.98
N SER A 242 20.15 4.52 9.48
CA SER A 242 21.31 5.05 8.76
C SER A 242 20.95 5.47 7.32
N LYS A 243 21.86 6.16 6.66
CA LYS A 243 21.69 6.53 5.27
C LYS A 243 21.61 5.30 4.35
N GLU A 244 22.38 4.27 4.67
CA GLU A 244 22.41 2.99 3.97
C GLU A 244 21.08 2.26 4.09
N GLU A 245 20.45 2.32 5.27
CA GLU A 245 19.10 1.77 5.45
C GLU A 245 18.06 2.50 4.60
N TRP A 246 18.15 3.83 4.44
CA TRP A 246 17.25 4.57 3.55
C TRP A 246 17.40 4.15 2.08
N TYR A 247 18.61 3.92 1.61
CA TYR A 247 18.82 3.37 0.26
C TYR A 247 18.25 1.95 0.13
N LYS A 248 18.39 1.12 1.17
CA LYS A 248 17.83 -0.22 1.17
C LYS A 248 16.29 -0.21 1.16
N ILE A 249 15.68 0.71 1.91
CA ILE A 249 14.22 0.93 1.90
C ILE A 249 13.75 1.31 0.48
N GLU A 250 14.44 2.23 -0.19
CA GLU A 250 14.15 2.61 -1.57
C GLU A 250 14.26 1.42 -2.54
N GLU A 251 15.31 0.62 -2.43
CA GLU A 251 15.50 -0.59 -3.24
C GLU A 251 14.36 -1.59 -3.06
N ILE A 252 13.95 -1.86 -1.81
CA ILE A 252 12.89 -2.81 -1.50
C ILE A 252 11.56 -2.35 -2.11
N ILE A 253 11.22 -1.07 -1.97
CA ILE A 253 9.99 -0.52 -2.55
C ILE A 253 10.02 -0.68 -4.07
N LYS A 254 11.11 -0.31 -4.75
CA LYS A 254 11.27 -0.43 -6.21
C LYS A 254 11.28 -1.88 -6.69
N GLU A 255 11.78 -2.81 -5.88
CA GLU A 255 11.78 -4.25 -6.21
C GLU A 255 10.37 -4.85 -6.15
N GLU A 256 9.57 -4.45 -5.16
CA GLU A 256 8.23 -5.00 -4.95
C GLU A 256 7.14 -4.26 -5.75
N ASP A 257 7.32 -2.97 -6.03
CA ASP A 257 6.38 -2.15 -6.79
C ASP A 257 6.60 -2.27 -8.30
N VAL A 258 5.88 -3.19 -8.89
CA VAL A 258 5.96 -3.48 -10.34
C VAL A 258 5.26 -2.43 -11.21
N TYR A 259 4.63 -1.40 -10.61
CA TYR A 259 3.89 -0.36 -11.31
C TYR A 259 4.61 0.98 -11.38
N ASP A 260 5.71 1.13 -10.63
CA ASP A 260 6.56 2.33 -10.61
C ASP A 260 5.84 3.59 -10.11
N HIS A 261 5.13 3.46 -8.98
CA HIS A 261 4.49 4.59 -8.32
C HIS A 261 5.50 5.66 -7.91
N LEU A 262 5.02 6.90 -7.82
CA LEU A 262 5.86 8.01 -7.37
C LEU A 262 6.39 7.78 -5.96
N LEU A 263 7.69 7.91 -5.80
CA LEU A 263 8.42 7.70 -4.56
C LEU A 263 9.10 9.00 -4.13
N SER A 264 8.93 9.38 -2.87
CA SER A 264 9.53 10.57 -2.28
C SER A 264 10.15 10.28 -0.93
N ASN A 265 11.11 11.13 -0.52
CA ASN A 265 11.65 11.15 0.82
C ASN A 265 11.73 12.61 1.29
N ARG A 266 11.17 12.92 2.46
CA ARG A 266 11.11 14.28 3.01
C ARG A 266 11.53 14.30 4.47
#